data_c632808320e3629b680cb215f5b3633e
#
_entry.id   c632808320e3629b680cb215f5b3633e
#
_cell.length_a   1.000
_cell.length_b   1.000
_cell.length_c   1.000
_cell.angle_alpha   90.00
_cell.angle_beta   90.00
_cell.angle_gamma   90.00
#
_symmetry.space_group_name_H-M   'P 1'
#
loop_
_entity.id
_entity.type
_entity.pdbx_description
1 polymer ?
#
loop_
_entity_poly.entity_id
_entity_poly.type
_entity_poly.pdbx_seq_one_letter_code
_entity_poly.pdbx_strand_id
1 'polypeptide(L)'
;MSDCLSYGYIAKANPNCGGCYRIQFTGEGQNDPKEPGSQLLKGKQMIVKVSNTGGDVASNQFDLMVPGGGVGQFNACAKQWGTSDLGAQYGGFLTNCKGDHATRKECVRQNCNKIPAGPARNGCLWFVDWFEVADNPKFTSQSTTCPF
;
A
#
# COMPACT_ATOMS: atom_id res chain seq x y z
N MET A 1 -15.63 5.90 -1.04
CA MET A 1 -14.75 5.32 0.00
C MET A 1 -15.47 5.39 1.33
N SER A 2 -15.47 4.33 2.09
CA SER A 2 -16.08 4.26 3.41
C SER A 2 -15.04 3.78 4.43
N ASP A 3 -15.40 3.74 5.72
CA ASP A 3 -14.50 3.26 6.76
C ASP A 3 -14.09 1.78 6.55
N CYS A 4 -14.90 1.01 5.82
CA CYS A 4 -14.69 -0.42 5.62
C CYS A 4 -14.34 -0.81 4.19
N LEU A 5 -14.42 0.09 3.21
CA LEU A 5 -14.15 -0.19 1.80
C LEU A 5 -13.34 0.92 1.16
N SER A 6 -12.24 0.55 0.51
CA SER A 6 -11.40 1.47 -0.25
C SER A 6 -11.08 0.89 -1.64
N TYR A 7 -10.37 1.66 -2.44
CA TYR A 7 -10.03 1.31 -3.82
C TYR A 7 -8.55 1.56 -4.06
N GLY A 8 -7.95 0.81 -4.99
CA GLY A 8 -6.55 0.98 -5.31
C GLY A 8 -6.14 0.30 -6.60
N TYR A 9 -4.87 0.48 -6.93
CA TYR A 9 -4.22 -0.17 -8.07
C TYR A 9 -3.13 -1.10 -7.58
N ILE A 10 -2.95 -2.22 -8.29
CA ILE A 10 -1.95 -3.22 -7.95
C ILE A 10 -1.12 -3.63 -9.15
N ALA A 11 0.11 -4.06 -8.86
CA ALA A 11 0.87 -4.93 -9.75
C ALA A 11 0.73 -6.37 -9.26
N LYS A 12 0.73 -7.32 -10.17
CA LYS A 12 0.75 -8.74 -9.85
C LYS A 12 1.55 -9.53 -10.89
N ALA A 13 2.02 -10.71 -10.50
CA ALA A 13 2.54 -11.68 -11.46
C ALA A 13 1.40 -12.16 -12.35
N ASN A 14 1.69 -12.47 -13.63
CA ASN A 14 0.69 -12.92 -14.59
C ASN A 14 -0.57 -12.04 -14.61
N PRO A 15 -0.44 -10.75 -14.95
CA PRO A 15 -1.52 -9.81 -14.82
C PRO A 15 -2.58 -10.01 -15.91
N ASN A 16 -3.85 -9.83 -15.53
CA ASN A 16 -4.95 -9.55 -16.43
C ASN A 16 -5.22 -8.04 -16.36
N CYS A 17 -4.41 -7.25 -17.04
CA CYS A 17 -4.47 -5.79 -16.94
C CYS A 17 -5.89 -5.28 -17.16
N GLY A 18 -6.33 -4.38 -16.26
CA GLY A 18 -7.69 -3.88 -16.24
C GLY A 18 -8.69 -4.74 -15.48
N GLY A 19 -8.31 -5.96 -15.06
CA GLY A 19 -9.15 -6.80 -14.21
C GLY A 19 -9.19 -6.29 -12.77
N CYS A 20 -10.28 -6.58 -12.07
CA CYS A 20 -10.47 -6.18 -10.67
C CYS A 20 -10.62 -7.35 -9.73
N TYR A 21 -10.16 -7.16 -8.51
CA TYR A 21 -10.30 -8.11 -7.42
C TYR A 21 -10.89 -7.42 -6.20
N ARG A 22 -11.81 -8.10 -5.52
CA ARG A 22 -12.22 -7.71 -4.17
C ARG A 22 -11.32 -8.47 -3.20
N ILE A 23 -10.63 -7.75 -2.33
CA ILE A 23 -9.78 -8.33 -1.30
C ILE A 23 -10.37 -8.02 0.07
N GLN A 24 -10.16 -8.94 1.02
CA GLN A 24 -10.54 -8.75 2.41
C GLN A 24 -9.37 -9.12 3.29
N PHE A 25 -9.01 -8.23 4.20
CA PHE A 25 -7.89 -8.44 5.10
C PHE A 25 -8.28 -9.40 6.23
N THR A 26 -7.35 -10.32 6.54
CA THR A 26 -7.61 -11.36 7.55
C THR A 26 -7.35 -10.89 8.97
N GLY A 27 -6.59 -9.82 9.15
CA GLY A 27 -6.15 -9.32 10.45
C GLY A 27 -4.76 -9.78 10.86
N GLU A 28 -4.07 -10.52 10.00
CA GLU A 28 -2.71 -10.98 10.24
C GLU A 28 -1.73 -10.37 9.25
N GLY A 29 -0.50 -10.09 9.72
CA GLY A 29 0.61 -9.75 8.84
C GLY A 29 1.29 -11.01 8.28
N GLN A 30 1.87 -10.90 7.09
CA GLN A 30 2.61 -12.00 6.47
C GLN A 30 3.89 -12.32 7.21
N ASN A 31 4.63 -11.31 7.64
CA ASN A 31 5.92 -11.47 8.31
C ASN A 31 5.76 -11.58 9.83
N ASP A 32 4.78 -10.89 10.38
CA ASP A 32 4.42 -10.93 11.80
C ASP A 32 2.90 -11.04 11.91
N PRO A 33 2.35 -12.20 12.32
CA PRO A 33 0.90 -12.39 12.45
C PRO A 33 0.24 -11.39 13.40
N LYS A 34 0.99 -10.82 14.35
CA LYS A 34 0.50 -9.87 15.36
C LYS A 34 0.85 -8.42 15.02
N GLU A 35 1.27 -8.14 13.78
CA GLU A 35 1.60 -6.79 13.37
C GLU A 35 0.38 -5.87 13.57
N PRO A 36 0.53 -4.76 14.33
CA PRO A 36 -0.63 -3.97 14.78
C PRO A 36 -1.48 -3.39 13.66
N GLY A 37 -0.83 -2.88 12.59
CA GLY A 37 -1.56 -2.34 11.45
C GLY A 37 -2.40 -3.39 10.75
N SER A 38 -1.84 -4.58 10.56
CA SER A 38 -2.57 -5.71 9.96
C SER A 38 -3.75 -6.14 10.82
N GLN A 39 -3.61 -6.15 12.14
CA GLN A 39 -4.71 -6.48 13.05
C GLN A 39 -5.86 -5.49 12.91
N LEU A 40 -5.56 -4.19 12.76
CA LEU A 40 -6.57 -3.14 12.61
C LEU A 40 -7.29 -3.17 11.26
N LEU A 41 -6.71 -3.85 10.26
CA LEU A 41 -7.36 -4.02 8.95
C LEU A 41 -8.38 -5.17 8.92
N LYS A 42 -8.47 -5.98 9.97
CA LYS A 42 -9.33 -7.17 9.96
C LYS A 42 -10.75 -6.84 9.50
N GLY A 43 -11.20 -7.53 8.45
CA GLY A 43 -12.53 -7.36 7.88
C GLY A 43 -12.70 -6.19 6.93
N LYS A 44 -11.74 -5.26 6.88
CA LYS A 44 -11.76 -4.20 5.86
C LYS A 44 -11.55 -4.81 4.48
N GLN A 45 -12.11 -4.16 3.46
CA GLN A 45 -12.04 -4.62 2.07
C GLN A 45 -11.47 -3.55 1.16
N MET A 46 -10.89 -3.98 0.05
CA MET A 46 -10.57 -3.12 -1.07
C MET A 46 -11.04 -3.75 -2.38
N ILE A 47 -11.39 -2.90 -3.34
CA ILE A 47 -11.44 -3.31 -4.74
C ILE A 47 -10.20 -2.76 -5.41
N VAL A 48 -9.38 -3.66 -5.97
CA VAL A 48 -8.11 -3.31 -6.56
C VAL A 48 -8.12 -3.65 -8.04
N LYS A 49 -7.56 -2.75 -8.85
CA LYS A 49 -7.47 -2.90 -10.30
C LYS A 49 -6.03 -3.16 -10.71
N VAL A 50 -5.85 -4.17 -11.55
CA VAL A 50 -4.52 -4.53 -12.04
C VAL A 50 -4.05 -3.50 -13.06
N SER A 51 -2.96 -2.80 -12.77
CA SER A 51 -2.39 -1.77 -13.63
C SER A 51 -1.15 -2.21 -14.39
N ASN A 52 -0.38 -3.15 -13.84
CA ASN A 52 0.88 -3.58 -14.45
C ASN A 52 1.37 -4.92 -13.93
N THR A 53 2.41 -5.44 -14.58
CA THR A 53 3.15 -6.62 -14.12
C THR A 53 4.16 -6.22 -13.06
N GLY A 54 4.21 -6.95 -11.95
CA GLY A 54 5.29 -6.85 -10.98
C GLY A 54 6.29 -7.98 -11.20
N GLY A 55 7.49 -7.67 -11.70
CA GLY A 55 8.53 -8.67 -11.95
C GLY A 55 9.10 -9.32 -10.68
N ASP A 56 8.94 -8.66 -9.56
CA ASP A 56 9.39 -9.09 -8.23
C ASP A 56 8.23 -9.51 -7.32
N VAL A 57 7.03 -9.68 -7.87
CA VAL A 57 5.82 -10.06 -7.12
C VAL A 57 5.57 -11.56 -7.28
N ALA A 58 5.45 -12.29 -6.18
CA ALA A 58 5.11 -13.70 -6.21
C ALA A 58 3.65 -13.92 -6.67
N SER A 59 3.34 -15.13 -7.13
CA SER A 59 2.03 -15.43 -7.75
C SER A 59 0.84 -15.23 -6.82
N ASN A 60 1.05 -15.30 -5.50
CA ASN A 60 0.02 -15.13 -4.47
C ASN A 60 0.07 -13.75 -3.79
N GLN A 61 0.83 -12.81 -4.35
CA GLN A 61 1.01 -11.48 -3.81
C GLN A 61 0.40 -10.43 -4.74
N PHE A 62 -0.08 -9.35 -4.16
CA PHE A 62 -0.47 -8.13 -4.85
C PHE A 62 0.39 -6.99 -4.33
N ASP A 63 1.03 -6.27 -5.24
CA ASP A 63 1.85 -5.11 -4.89
C ASP A 63 0.98 -3.86 -5.00
N LEU A 64 0.54 -3.35 -3.86
CA LEU A 64 -0.38 -2.22 -3.78
C LEU A 64 0.37 -0.91 -4.04
N MET A 65 -0.14 -0.12 -4.98
CA MET A 65 0.44 1.18 -5.31
C MET A 65 0.11 2.21 -4.22
N VAL A 66 1.12 2.58 -3.44
CA VAL A 66 1.01 3.53 -2.34
C VAL A 66 2.09 4.60 -2.49
N PRO A 67 1.72 5.89 -2.63
CA PRO A 67 2.73 6.96 -2.60
C PRO A 67 3.50 6.94 -1.28
N GLY A 68 4.83 6.85 -1.37
CA GLY A 68 5.70 6.69 -0.20
C GLY A 68 5.94 5.24 0.23
N GLY A 69 5.37 4.27 -0.48
CA GLY A 69 5.54 2.84 -0.20
C GLY A 69 6.81 2.21 -0.77
N GLY A 70 7.67 3.02 -1.36
CA GLY A 70 8.92 2.58 -1.99
C GLY A 70 8.94 2.86 -3.48
N VAL A 71 10.12 3.21 -3.99
CA VAL A 71 10.27 3.56 -5.41
C VAL A 71 10.44 2.33 -6.31
N GLY A 72 10.69 1.18 -5.71
CA GLY A 72 10.80 -0.07 -6.45
C GLY A 72 12.03 -0.18 -7.33
N GLN A 73 11.95 -1.06 -8.32
CA GLN A 73 13.04 -1.35 -9.25
C GLN A 73 13.37 -0.15 -10.14
N PHE A 74 12.36 0.62 -10.54
CA PHE A 74 12.52 1.78 -11.43
C PHE A 74 12.04 3.04 -10.72
N ASN A 75 12.98 3.84 -10.23
CA ASN A 75 12.68 5.04 -9.47
C ASN A 75 12.23 6.19 -10.39
N ALA A 76 10.96 6.24 -10.73
CA ALA A 76 10.37 7.34 -11.49
C ALA A 76 9.89 8.48 -10.57
N CYS A 77 9.55 8.18 -9.33
CA CYS A 77 8.92 9.12 -8.42
C CYS A 77 9.85 10.28 -8.01
N ALA A 78 11.13 10.00 -7.79
CA ALA A 78 12.08 11.03 -7.37
C ALA A 78 12.15 12.18 -8.36
N LYS A 79 12.21 11.87 -9.65
CA LYS A 79 12.22 12.89 -10.71
C LYS A 79 10.86 13.61 -10.80
N GLN A 80 9.78 12.85 -10.75
CA GLN A 80 8.43 13.40 -10.88
C GLN A 80 8.09 14.37 -9.73
N TRP A 81 8.52 14.05 -8.52
CA TRP A 81 8.17 14.81 -7.32
C TRP A 81 9.28 15.77 -6.88
N GLY A 82 10.42 15.75 -7.55
CA GLY A 82 11.54 16.67 -7.24
C GLY A 82 12.21 16.38 -5.90
N THR A 83 12.17 15.14 -5.43
CA THR A 83 12.82 14.72 -4.19
C THR A 83 13.41 13.32 -4.32
N SER A 84 14.57 13.11 -3.71
CA SER A 84 15.23 11.80 -3.64
C SER A 84 15.01 11.09 -2.30
N ASP A 85 14.41 11.78 -1.32
CA ASP A 85 14.23 11.25 0.05
C ASP A 85 12.84 10.64 0.20
N LEU A 86 12.63 9.48 -0.43
CA LEU A 86 11.35 8.77 -0.45
C LEU A 86 11.39 7.47 0.37
N GLY A 87 12.33 7.36 1.31
CA GLY A 87 12.47 6.18 2.16
C GLY A 87 13.22 5.04 1.47
N ALA A 88 13.12 3.85 2.03
CA ALA A 88 13.77 2.67 1.48
C ALA A 88 13.23 2.33 0.09
N GLN A 89 14.09 1.78 -0.77
CA GLN A 89 13.72 1.38 -2.13
C GLN A 89 12.49 0.47 -2.13
N TYR A 90 12.45 -0.50 -1.24
CA TYR A 90 11.31 -1.39 -1.00
C TYR A 90 10.76 -1.11 0.40
N GLY A 91 9.46 -0.89 0.48
CA GLY A 91 8.79 -0.56 1.73
C GLY A 91 8.71 0.92 2.10
N GLY A 92 9.50 1.77 1.44
CA GLY A 92 9.39 3.22 1.53
C GLY A 92 9.59 3.79 2.93
N PHE A 93 8.75 4.76 3.28
CA PHE A 93 8.83 5.47 4.57
C PHE A 93 8.64 4.52 5.76
N LEU A 94 7.74 3.55 5.65
CA LEU A 94 7.44 2.64 6.76
C LEU A 94 8.66 1.85 7.22
N THR A 95 9.50 1.41 6.27
CA THR A 95 10.71 0.66 6.58
C THR A 95 11.68 1.47 7.46
N ASN A 96 11.72 2.78 7.29
CA ASN A 96 12.60 3.66 8.06
C ASN A 96 11.95 4.19 9.35
N CYS A 97 10.66 3.94 9.55
CA CYS A 97 9.91 4.38 10.73
C CYS A 97 9.83 3.27 11.76
N LYS A 98 10.49 3.45 12.89
CA LYS A 98 10.61 2.45 13.96
C LYS A 98 9.83 2.89 15.20
N GLY A 99 9.53 1.95 16.08
CA GLY A 99 8.83 2.18 17.32
C GLY A 99 7.49 1.47 17.39
N ASP A 100 6.65 1.88 18.32
CA ASP A 100 5.30 1.34 18.44
C ASP A 100 4.40 1.82 17.30
N HIS A 101 3.18 1.31 17.26
CA HIS A 101 2.26 1.60 16.16
C HIS A 101 1.98 3.11 16.01
N ALA A 102 1.67 3.79 17.11
CA ALA A 102 1.38 5.22 17.09
C ALA A 102 2.59 6.03 16.60
N THR A 103 3.78 5.68 17.06
CA THR A 103 5.04 6.34 16.66
C THR A 103 5.31 6.12 15.18
N ARG A 104 5.11 4.90 14.68
CA ARG A 104 5.29 4.60 13.26
C ARG A 104 4.29 5.35 12.38
N LYS A 105 3.04 5.43 12.78
CA LYS A 105 2.02 6.20 12.06
C LYS A 105 2.42 7.67 11.94
N GLU A 106 2.83 8.29 13.03
CA GLU A 106 3.23 9.69 13.02
C GLU A 106 4.50 9.91 12.20
N CYS A 107 5.46 9.00 12.28
CA CYS A 107 6.67 9.04 11.47
C CYS A 107 6.34 9.02 9.96
N VAL A 108 5.49 8.10 9.52
CA VAL A 108 5.07 8.03 8.12
C VAL A 108 4.28 9.28 7.74
N ARG A 109 3.38 9.76 8.61
CA ARG A 109 2.61 10.99 8.38
C ARG A 109 3.52 12.18 8.08
N GLN A 110 4.55 12.38 8.89
CA GLN A 110 5.52 13.47 8.67
C GLN A 110 6.26 13.30 7.35
N ASN A 111 6.64 12.07 7.00
CA ASN A 111 7.31 11.80 5.73
C ASN A 111 6.41 12.04 4.52
N CYS A 112 5.10 11.92 4.64
CA CYS A 112 4.16 12.21 3.56
C CYS A 112 4.29 13.67 3.06
N ASN A 113 4.77 14.59 3.90
CA ASN A 113 5.00 15.98 3.52
C ASN A 113 6.13 16.15 2.48
N LYS A 114 6.97 15.14 2.29
CA LYS A 114 8.01 15.14 1.24
C LYS A 114 7.42 14.96 -0.16
N ILE A 115 6.21 14.45 -0.25
CA ILE A 115 5.48 14.29 -1.51
C ILE A 115 4.73 15.59 -1.79
N PRO A 116 4.73 16.10 -3.02
CA PRO A 116 4.01 17.33 -3.35
C PRO A 116 2.54 17.26 -2.96
N ALA A 117 1.99 18.38 -2.48
CA ALA A 117 0.57 18.47 -2.14
C ALA A 117 -0.31 18.09 -3.33
N GLY A 118 -1.38 17.33 -3.07
CA GLY A 118 -2.28 16.83 -4.10
C GLY A 118 -2.59 15.35 -3.93
N PRO A 119 -3.05 14.68 -5.00
CA PRO A 119 -3.50 13.28 -4.92
C PRO A 119 -2.44 12.31 -4.41
N ALA A 120 -1.16 12.50 -4.77
CA ALA A 120 -0.09 11.62 -4.31
C ALA A 120 0.11 11.72 -2.79
N ARG A 121 0.19 12.94 -2.25
CA ARG A 121 0.28 13.12 -0.80
C ARG A 121 -0.96 12.58 -0.10
N ASN A 122 -2.14 12.78 -0.67
CA ASN A 122 -3.38 12.25 -0.12
C ASN A 122 -3.36 10.72 -0.06
N GLY A 123 -2.80 10.06 -1.07
CA GLY A 123 -2.60 8.62 -1.07
C GLY A 123 -1.64 8.14 0.03
N CYS A 124 -0.56 8.90 0.29
CA CYS A 124 0.34 8.62 1.39
C CYS A 124 -0.38 8.76 2.75
N LEU A 125 -1.18 9.80 2.93
CA LEU A 125 -1.97 9.99 4.15
C LEU A 125 -3.05 8.92 4.30
N TRP A 126 -3.64 8.45 3.20
CA TRP A 126 -4.56 7.31 3.22
C TRP A 126 -3.89 6.05 3.78
N PHE A 127 -2.64 5.80 3.40
CA PHE A 127 -1.87 4.66 3.93
C PHE A 127 -1.72 4.75 5.45
N VAL A 128 -1.58 5.96 5.99
CA VAL A 128 -1.51 6.17 7.44
C VAL A 128 -2.88 5.99 8.09
N ASP A 129 -3.90 6.65 7.57
CA ASP A 129 -5.18 6.80 8.26
C ASP A 129 -6.13 5.63 8.03
N TRP A 130 -6.24 5.14 6.79
CA TRP A 130 -7.14 4.04 6.47
C TRP A 130 -6.45 2.69 6.55
N PHE A 131 -5.26 2.60 5.97
CA PHE A 131 -4.49 1.35 5.86
C PHE A 131 -3.67 1.05 7.13
N GLU A 132 -3.66 1.95 8.10
CA GLU A 132 -3.03 1.76 9.41
C GLU A 132 -1.53 1.44 9.34
N VAL A 133 -0.82 1.96 8.36
CA VAL A 133 0.58 1.64 8.05
C VAL A 133 0.87 0.14 8.10
N ALA A 134 -0.07 -0.70 7.70
CA ALA A 134 0.06 -2.15 7.79
C ALA A 134 1.24 -2.65 6.94
N ASP A 135 2.02 -3.55 7.52
CA ASP A 135 3.20 -4.14 6.89
C ASP A 135 2.85 -5.52 6.34
N ASN A 136 2.68 -5.59 5.02
CA ASN A 136 2.36 -6.83 4.30
C ASN A 136 1.18 -7.61 4.90
N PRO A 137 -0.01 -7.00 5.00
CA PRO A 137 -1.16 -7.68 5.57
C PRO A 137 -1.65 -8.81 4.67
N LYS A 138 -2.04 -9.93 5.29
CA LYS A 138 -2.65 -11.05 4.59
C LYS A 138 -4.08 -10.72 4.18
N PHE A 139 -4.50 -11.29 3.05
CA PHE A 139 -5.83 -11.08 2.52
C PHE A 139 -6.33 -12.32 1.78
N THR A 140 -7.64 -12.39 1.61
CA THR A 140 -8.31 -13.26 0.65
C THR A 140 -8.76 -12.44 -0.54
N SER A 141 -8.90 -13.04 -1.71
CA SER A 141 -9.28 -12.33 -2.92
C SER A 141 -10.21 -13.13 -3.81
N GLN A 142 -11.03 -12.42 -4.57
CA GLN A 142 -11.84 -13.00 -5.64
C GLN A 142 -12.01 -11.97 -6.76
N SER A 143 -12.11 -12.46 -7.99
CA SER A 143 -12.38 -11.60 -9.16
C SER A 143 -13.72 -10.92 -8.99
N THR A 144 -13.81 -9.67 -9.43
CA THR A 144 -15.04 -8.89 -9.40
C THR A 144 -15.15 -7.95 -10.59
N THR A 145 -16.34 -7.43 -10.83
CA THR A 145 -16.54 -6.37 -11.82
C THR A 145 -15.88 -5.09 -11.36
N CYS A 146 -15.16 -4.40 -12.26
CA CYS A 146 -14.52 -3.14 -11.94
C CYS A 146 -15.55 -2.02 -11.79
N PRO A 147 -15.57 -1.32 -10.64
CA PRO A 147 -16.45 -0.17 -10.46
C PRO A 147 -15.84 1.13 -10.98
N PHE A 148 -14.59 1.08 -11.45
CA PHE A 148 -13.87 2.28 -11.91
C PHE A 148 -12.89 1.98 -13.04
#